data_7844748fb3d751c81dc4ec67ac8735fd
#
_entry.id   7844748fb3d751c81dc4ec67ac8735fd
#
_cell.length_a   1.000
_cell.length_b   1.000
_cell.length_c   1.000
_cell.angle_alpha   90.00
_cell.angle_beta   90.00
_cell.angle_gamma   90.00
#
_symmetry.space_group_name_H-M   'P 1'
#
loop_
_entity.id
_entity.type
_entity.pdbx_description
1 polymer ?
#
loop_
_entity_poly.entity_id
_entity_poly.type
_entity_poly.pdbx_seq_one_letter_code
_entity_poly.pdbx_strand_id
1 'polypeptide(L)'
;VPRLRQVPRSEAEAPIVTVMYDLLFEGRDPVSEPGTSDGTPGDWWTVFALVPDVLEHAVQGFGLYQSPGRLLDPVLRELAQARVGWASGSQFVFSQHCKSLRALEVPEAAIAAVPHWAAADCFDEVQRLVLAYTDCLVLDLGRVPDGLFDALRVHLPDEQILELTYITTLYLQHAVMSRALRTEFDDRDEPVVEVVVDGADNTGAGRPGHRPRPRTGHPPR
;
A
#
# COMPACT_ATOMS: atom_id res chain seq x y z
N VAL A 1 15.55 5.74 1.92
CA VAL A 1 16.16 6.07 0.63
C VAL A 1 15.97 4.88 -0.31
N PRO A 2 15.49 5.08 -1.54
CA PRO A 2 15.37 4.03 -2.55
C PRO A 2 16.70 3.32 -2.83
N ARG A 3 16.59 2.05 -3.29
CA ARG A 3 17.78 1.27 -3.71
C ARG A 3 18.28 1.65 -5.10
N LEU A 4 17.41 2.23 -5.93
CA LEU A 4 17.74 2.71 -7.25
C LEU A 4 17.90 4.23 -7.22
N ARG A 5 18.61 4.77 -8.20
CA ARG A 5 18.71 6.21 -8.37
C ARG A 5 17.32 6.80 -8.67
N GLN A 6 17.13 8.01 -8.26
CA GLN A 6 15.95 8.80 -8.59
C GLN A 6 16.26 9.70 -9.79
N VAL A 7 15.27 9.94 -10.64
CA VAL A 7 15.39 10.82 -11.80
C VAL A 7 14.96 12.23 -11.40
N PRO A 8 15.85 13.22 -11.39
CA PRO A 8 15.46 14.61 -11.12
C PRO A 8 14.67 15.20 -12.29
N ARG A 9 13.96 16.31 -12.05
CA ARG A 9 13.17 16.97 -13.10
C ARG A 9 14.02 17.38 -14.31
N SER A 10 15.27 17.76 -14.10
CA SER A 10 16.19 18.15 -15.17
C SER A 10 16.57 17.01 -16.13
N GLU A 11 16.34 15.75 -15.74
CA GLU A 11 16.55 14.56 -16.57
C GLU A 11 15.24 13.95 -17.09
N ALA A 12 14.09 14.54 -16.78
CA ALA A 12 12.77 14.04 -17.14
C ALA A 12 12.42 14.43 -18.60
N GLU A 13 12.93 13.69 -19.58
CA GLU A 13 12.71 13.97 -21.00
C GLU A 13 11.43 13.33 -21.56
N ALA A 14 11.01 12.18 -21.03
CA ALA A 14 9.85 11.47 -21.53
C ALA A 14 8.53 12.17 -21.14
N PRO A 15 7.57 12.32 -22.08
CA PRO A 15 6.32 13.04 -21.84
C PRO A 15 5.56 12.54 -20.62
N ILE A 16 5.46 11.23 -20.42
CA ILE A 16 4.76 10.64 -19.27
C ILE A 16 5.41 11.06 -17.95
N VAL A 17 6.74 11.11 -17.87
CA VAL A 17 7.47 11.52 -16.67
C VAL A 17 7.20 12.99 -16.37
N THR A 18 7.29 13.85 -17.38
CA THR A 18 7.06 15.29 -17.26
C THR A 18 5.62 15.58 -16.77
N VAL A 19 4.64 14.94 -17.41
CA VAL A 19 3.22 15.09 -17.04
C VAL A 19 2.96 14.68 -15.60
N MET A 20 3.50 13.53 -15.19
CA MET A 20 3.32 13.06 -13.81
C MET A 20 4.04 13.95 -12.79
N TYR A 21 5.23 14.46 -13.12
CA TYR A 21 5.94 15.39 -12.25
C TYR A 21 5.21 16.73 -12.10
N ASP A 22 4.63 17.25 -13.19
CA ASP A 22 3.84 18.49 -13.14
C ASP A 22 2.59 18.30 -12.27
N LEU A 23 1.92 17.17 -12.40
CA LEU A 23 0.72 16.86 -11.64
C LEU A 23 1.00 16.69 -10.13
N LEU A 24 2.07 15.99 -9.77
CA LEU A 24 2.30 15.55 -8.40
C LEU A 24 3.19 16.50 -7.59
N PHE A 25 4.09 17.23 -8.25
CA PHE A 25 5.13 18.04 -7.57
C PHE A 25 5.03 19.54 -7.87
N GLU A 26 4.01 19.98 -8.60
CA GLU A 26 3.69 21.40 -8.80
C GLU A 26 4.89 22.26 -9.30
N GLY A 27 5.69 21.72 -10.22
CA GLY A 27 6.86 22.40 -10.76
C GLY A 27 8.15 22.27 -9.94
N ARG A 28 8.09 21.74 -8.72
CA ARG A 28 9.28 21.44 -7.90
C ARG A 28 10.10 20.31 -8.51
N ASP A 29 11.37 20.22 -8.15
CA ASP A 29 12.19 19.04 -8.45
C ASP A 29 11.88 17.95 -7.40
N PRO A 30 11.37 16.77 -7.80
CA PRO A 30 10.91 15.75 -6.86
C PRO A 30 12.04 15.09 -6.06
N VAL A 31 13.30 15.23 -6.48
CA VAL A 31 14.44 14.63 -5.78
C VAL A 31 15.00 15.56 -4.72
N SER A 32 15.15 16.85 -5.03
CA SER A 32 15.66 17.85 -4.10
C SER A 32 14.56 18.41 -3.17
N GLU A 33 13.31 18.39 -3.62
CA GLU A 33 12.15 18.89 -2.89
C GLU A 33 11.03 17.82 -2.91
N PRO A 34 11.21 16.69 -2.19
CA PRO A 34 10.26 15.60 -2.18
C PRO A 34 8.92 15.99 -1.53
N GLY A 35 7.91 15.18 -1.80
CA GLY A 35 6.57 15.34 -1.25
C GLY A 35 5.51 15.59 -2.30
N THR A 36 4.53 14.70 -2.36
CA THR A 36 3.36 14.81 -3.25
C THR A 36 2.17 15.44 -2.52
N SER A 37 1.16 15.84 -3.26
CA SER A 37 -0.12 16.28 -2.70
C SER A 37 -0.83 15.19 -1.89
N ASP A 38 -0.50 13.91 -2.16
CA ASP A 38 -1.10 12.76 -1.48
C ASP A 38 -0.40 12.43 -0.14
N GLY A 39 0.66 13.19 0.21
CA GLY A 39 1.39 13.06 1.47
C GLY A 39 2.41 11.93 1.45
N THR A 40 2.92 11.54 0.29
CA THR A 40 4.04 10.61 0.13
C THR A 40 5.30 11.34 -0.29
N PRO A 41 6.51 10.79 -0.05
CA PRO A 41 7.75 11.40 -0.52
C PRO A 41 7.84 11.52 -2.05
N GLY A 42 7.20 10.62 -2.79
CA GLY A 42 7.24 10.57 -4.25
C GLY A 42 8.37 9.71 -4.81
N ASP A 43 9.07 8.97 -3.98
CA ASP A 43 10.19 8.09 -4.36
C ASP A 43 9.80 7.06 -5.43
N TRP A 44 8.56 6.57 -5.38
CA TRP A 44 8.03 5.64 -6.37
C TRP A 44 8.09 6.25 -7.77
N TRP A 45 7.60 7.48 -7.91
CA TRP A 45 7.53 8.18 -9.19
C TRP A 45 8.91 8.46 -9.77
N THR A 46 9.83 8.91 -8.93
CA THR A 46 11.19 9.26 -9.35
C THR A 46 12.06 8.05 -9.70
N VAL A 47 11.79 6.89 -9.08
CA VAL A 47 12.43 5.62 -9.43
C VAL A 47 11.85 5.03 -10.71
N PHE A 48 10.53 5.02 -10.87
CA PHE A 48 9.87 4.50 -12.07
C PHE A 48 10.15 5.34 -13.32
N ALA A 49 10.49 6.60 -13.16
CA ALA A 49 10.96 7.48 -14.25
C ALA A 49 12.24 6.99 -14.94
N LEU A 50 12.98 6.06 -14.33
CA LEU A 50 14.13 5.40 -14.97
C LEU A 50 13.75 4.63 -16.25
N VAL A 51 12.51 4.12 -16.30
CA VAL A 51 12.00 3.34 -17.43
C VAL A 51 10.60 3.87 -17.76
N PRO A 52 10.48 4.87 -18.64
CA PRO A 52 9.22 5.56 -18.91
C PRO A 52 8.07 4.63 -19.33
N ASP A 53 8.33 3.57 -20.09
CA ASP A 53 7.32 2.60 -20.52
C ASP A 53 6.73 1.82 -19.33
N VAL A 54 7.58 1.50 -18.34
CA VAL A 54 7.12 0.85 -17.09
C VAL A 54 6.28 1.81 -16.26
N LEU A 55 6.70 3.08 -16.17
CA LEU A 55 5.93 4.13 -15.52
C LEU A 55 4.55 4.30 -16.19
N GLU A 56 4.52 4.40 -17.52
CA GLU A 56 3.28 4.57 -18.26
C GLU A 56 2.31 3.42 -18.03
N HIS A 57 2.79 2.17 -18.09
CA HIS A 57 1.98 0.99 -17.82
C HIS A 57 1.41 1.00 -16.39
N ALA A 58 2.22 1.38 -15.40
CA ALA A 58 1.78 1.47 -14.01
C ALA A 58 0.73 2.57 -13.81
N VAL A 59 0.90 3.74 -14.45
CA VAL A 59 -0.08 4.84 -14.45
C VAL A 59 -1.40 4.39 -15.07
N GLN A 60 -1.37 3.62 -16.16
CA GLN A 60 -2.59 3.03 -16.75
C GLN A 60 -3.28 2.08 -15.77
N GLY A 61 -2.54 1.30 -14.98
CA GLY A 61 -3.08 0.45 -13.91
C GLY A 61 -3.80 1.25 -12.83
N PHE A 62 -3.24 2.38 -12.39
CA PHE A 62 -3.92 3.30 -11.47
C PHE A 62 -5.17 3.93 -12.11
N GLY A 63 -5.09 4.30 -13.39
CA GLY A 63 -6.23 4.80 -14.14
C GLY A 63 -7.37 3.79 -14.22
N LEU A 64 -7.06 2.51 -14.41
CA LEU A 64 -8.05 1.43 -14.34
C LEU A 64 -8.70 1.37 -12.96
N TYR A 65 -7.90 1.31 -11.90
CA TYR A 65 -8.35 1.22 -10.52
C TYR A 65 -9.28 2.38 -10.12
N GLN A 66 -8.95 3.61 -10.52
CA GLN A 66 -9.72 4.81 -10.21
C GLN A 66 -10.89 5.07 -11.16
N SER A 67 -11.02 4.28 -12.22
CA SER A 67 -12.07 4.48 -13.23
C SER A 67 -13.47 4.35 -12.63
N PRO A 68 -14.40 5.25 -12.96
CA PRO A 68 -15.80 5.17 -12.51
C PRO A 68 -16.56 3.97 -13.08
N GLY A 69 -15.98 3.28 -14.07
CA GLY A 69 -16.54 2.06 -14.65
C GLY A 69 -16.25 0.78 -13.87
N ARG A 70 -15.71 0.87 -12.62
CA ARG A 70 -15.50 -0.31 -11.79
C ARG A 70 -16.82 -0.92 -11.36
N LEU A 71 -16.88 -2.25 -11.45
CA LEU A 71 -18.09 -3.04 -11.15
C LEU A 71 -18.11 -3.47 -9.68
N LEU A 72 -16.93 -3.70 -9.10
CA LEU A 72 -16.78 -4.11 -7.71
C LEU A 72 -17.12 -2.95 -6.77
N ASP A 73 -17.87 -3.26 -5.71
CA ASP A 73 -18.13 -2.30 -4.64
C ASP A 73 -16.82 -1.66 -4.13
N PRO A 74 -16.76 -0.33 -3.98
CA PRO A 74 -15.54 0.35 -3.60
C PRO A 74 -15.02 -0.05 -2.20
N VAL A 75 -15.90 -0.36 -1.24
CA VAL A 75 -15.48 -0.81 0.10
C VAL A 75 -14.83 -2.19 0.01
N LEU A 76 -15.43 -3.13 -0.74
CA LEU A 76 -14.85 -4.46 -0.95
C LEU A 76 -13.50 -4.38 -1.63
N ARG A 77 -13.38 -3.50 -2.63
CA ARG A 77 -12.13 -3.25 -3.32
C ARG A 77 -11.05 -2.73 -2.37
N GLU A 78 -11.36 -1.71 -1.56
CA GLU A 78 -10.39 -1.11 -0.64
C GLU A 78 -10.02 -2.05 0.52
N LEU A 79 -10.95 -2.86 1.02
CA LEU A 79 -10.66 -3.90 2.01
C LEU A 79 -9.65 -4.92 1.48
N ALA A 80 -9.84 -5.38 0.24
CA ALA A 80 -8.90 -6.29 -0.41
C ALA A 80 -7.50 -5.65 -0.52
N GLN A 81 -7.40 -4.38 -0.94
CA GLN A 81 -6.12 -3.69 -1.10
C GLN A 81 -5.42 -3.44 0.24
N ALA A 82 -6.15 -3.01 1.27
CA ALA A 82 -5.61 -2.88 2.62
C ALA A 82 -5.09 -4.24 3.12
N ARG A 83 -5.83 -5.33 2.87
CA ARG A 83 -5.37 -6.67 3.22
C ARG A 83 -4.13 -7.10 2.44
N VAL A 84 -4.02 -6.77 1.15
CA VAL A 84 -2.78 -6.97 0.37
C VAL A 84 -1.60 -6.28 1.05
N GLY A 85 -1.75 -5.01 1.41
CA GLY A 85 -0.69 -4.25 2.08
C GLY A 85 -0.23 -4.92 3.37
N TRP A 86 -1.18 -5.31 4.22
CA TRP A 86 -0.85 -6.01 5.46
C TRP A 86 -0.20 -7.36 5.21
N ALA A 87 -0.84 -8.24 4.44
CA ALA A 87 -0.38 -9.62 4.23
C ALA A 87 0.97 -9.70 3.52
N SER A 88 1.27 -8.75 2.62
CA SER A 88 2.57 -8.65 1.94
C SER A 88 3.62 -7.89 2.76
N GLY A 89 3.27 -7.28 3.89
CA GLY A 89 4.16 -6.44 4.70
C GLY A 89 4.58 -5.14 4.01
N SER A 90 3.70 -4.54 3.20
CA SER A 90 3.93 -3.24 2.57
C SER A 90 3.21 -2.14 3.33
N GLN A 91 3.95 -1.37 4.12
CA GLN A 91 3.42 -0.24 4.87
C GLN A 91 2.76 0.78 3.94
N PHE A 92 3.40 1.10 2.84
CA PHE A 92 2.88 2.05 1.85
C PHE A 92 1.50 1.62 1.32
N VAL A 93 1.37 0.40 0.79
CA VAL A 93 0.09 -0.08 0.26
C VAL A 93 -0.99 -0.13 1.35
N PHE A 94 -0.66 -0.64 2.54
CA PHE A 94 -1.59 -0.69 3.67
C PHE A 94 -2.11 0.70 4.05
N SER A 95 -1.21 1.65 4.26
CA SER A 95 -1.52 3.01 4.66
C SER A 95 -2.39 3.73 3.63
N GLN A 96 -2.04 3.65 2.34
CA GLN A 96 -2.82 4.29 1.27
C GLN A 96 -4.27 3.78 1.24
N HIS A 97 -4.47 2.46 1.37
CA HIS A 97 -5.81 1.89 1.35
C HIS A 97 -6.58 2.09 2.66
N CYS A 98 -5.91 2.24 3.81
CA CYS A 98 -6.56 2.74 5.02
C CYS A 98 -7.11 4.17 4.83
N LYS A 99 -6.38 5.06 4.15
CA LYS A 99 -6.88 6.40 3.80
C LYS A 99 -8.11 6.33 2.89
N SER A 100 -8.07 5.46 1.88
CA SER A 100 -9.20 5.25 0.97
C SER A 100 -10.44 4.71 1.71
N LEU A 101 -10.27 3.76 2.63
CA LEU A 101 -11.36 3.24 3.45
C LEU A 101 -11.99 4.34 4.32
N ARG A 102 -11.18 5.24 4.90
CA ARG A 102 -11.68 6.41 5.64
C ARG A 102 -12.48 7.36 4.75
N ALA A 103 -11.99 7.61 3.54
CA ALA A 103 -12.70 8.43 2.56
C ALA A 103 -14.05 7.82 2.14
N LEU A 104 -14.20 6.50 2.24
CA LEU A 104 -15.45 5.76 2.06
C LEU A 104 -16.27 5.63 3.35
N GLU A 105 -15.90 6.34 4.41
CA GLU A 105 -16.58 6.37 5.70
C GLU A 105 -16.65 5.00 6.41
N VAL A 106 -15.72 4.09 6.09
CA VAL A 106 -15.60 2.81 6.81
C VAL A 106 -15.16 3.07 8.25
N PRO A 107 -15.83 2.45 9.26
CA PRO A 107 -15.49 2.67 10.67
C PRO A 107 -14.04 2.31 10.99
N GLU A 108 -13.35 3.13 11.80
CA GLU A 108 -11.96 2.89 12.22
C GLU A 108 -11.77 1.51 12.87
N ALA A 109 -12.78 1.02 13.60
CA ALA A 109 -12.74 -0.32 14.19
C ALA A 109 -12.61 -1.42 13.11
N ALA A 110 -13.27 -1.26 11.96
CA ALA A 110 -13.18 -2.21 10.85
C ALA A 110 -11.83 -2.07 10.13
N ILE A 111 -11.33 -0.84 9.93
CA ILE A 111 -10.00 -0.61 9.34
C ILE A 111 -8.92 -1.24 10.22
N ALA A 112 -8.96 -0.99 11.54
CA ALA A 112 -8.04 -1.56 12.51
C ALA A 112 -8.13 -3.09 12.60
N ALA A 113 -9.28 -3.69 12.22
CA ALA A 113 -9.49 -5.13 12.24
C ALA A 113 -8.97 -5.85 10.99
N VAL A 114 -8.65 -5.16 9.90
CA VAL A 114 -8.13 -5.78 8.66
C VAL A 114 -6.93 -6.72 8.92
N PRO A 115 -5.96 -6.39 9.79
CA PRO A 115 -4.86 -7.29 10.13
C PRO A 115 -5.27 -8.66 10.69
N HIS A 116 -6.35 -8.69 11.46
CA HIS A 116 -6.84 -9.88 12.15
C HIS A 116 -8.32 -10.18 11.84
N TRP A 117 -8.70 -9.89 10.62
CA TRP A 117 -10.08 -9.92 10.13
C TRP A 117 -10.84 -11.21 10.47
N ALA A 118 -10.14 -12.36 10.45
CA ALA A 118 -10.77 -13.66 10.70
C ALA A 118 -11.29 -13.81 12.15
N ALA A 119 -10.69 -13.09 13.11
CA ALA A 119 -11.09 -13.07 14.51
C ALA A 119 -12.01 -11.88 14.88
N ALA A 120 -12.25 -10.96 13.94
CA ALA A 120 -13.10 -9.80 14.15
C ALA A 120 -14.56 -10.11 13.79
N ASP A 121 -15.52 -9.44 14.42
CA ASP A 121 -16.96 -9.60 14.20
C ASP A 121 -17.62 -8.43 13.44
N CYS A 122 -16.82 -7.43 13.07
CA CYS A 122 -17.28 -6.22 12.39
C CYS A 122 -17.45 -6.36 10.87
N PHE A 123 -17.05 -7.47 10.26
CA PHE A 123 -17.18 -7.73 8.83
C PHE A 123 -18.40 -8.60 8.53
N ASP A 124 -19.16 -8.23 7.51
CA ASP A 124 -20.24 -9.05 6.97
C ASP A 124 -19.69 -10.26 6.18
N GLU A 125 -20.61 -11.10 5.70
CA GLU A 125 -20.25 -12.34 4.99
C GLU A 125 -19.45 -12.08 3.72
N VAL A 126 -19.86 -11.11 2.92
CA VAL A 126 -19.18 -10.79 1.64
C VAL A 126 -17.80 -10.21 1.89
N GLN A 127 -17.66 -9.31 2.85
CA GLN A 127 -16.39 -8.73 3.27
C GLN A 127 -15.42 -9.82 3.74
N ARG A 128 -15.89 -10.79 4.54
CA ARG A 128 -15.09 -11.93 4.99
C ARG A 128 -14.64 -12.82 3.83
N LEU A 129 -15.51 -13.09 2.86
CA LEU A 129 -15.17 -13.87 1.68
C LEU A 129 -14.11 -13.15 0.82
N VAL A 130 -14.25 -11.84 0.64
CA VAL A 130 -13.25 -11.02 -0.08
C VAL A 130 -11.90 -11.03 0.63
N LEU A 131 -11.88 -10.88 1.96
CA LEU A 131 -10.64 -10.93 2.75
C LEU A 131 -9.98 -12.32 2.71
N ALA A 132 -10.78 -13.40 2.81
CA ALA A 132 -10.28 -14.78 2.68
C ALA A 132 -9.73 -15.05 1.28
N TYR A 133 -10.44 -14.59 0.25
CA TYR A 133 -9.98 -14.71 -1.13
C TYR A 133 -8.68 -13.94 -1.37
N THR A 134 -8.57 -12.73 -0.81
CA THR A 134 -7.34 -11.93 -0.85
C THR A 134 -6.17 -12.68 -0.20
N ASP A 135 -6.38 -13.31 0.96
CA ASP A 135 -5.35 -14.13 1.60
C ASP A 135 -4.89 -15.28 0.71
N CYS A 136 -5.79 -15.97 0.04
CA CYS A 136 -5.42 -17.01 -0.93
C CYS A 136 -4.59 -16.45 -2.10
N LEU A 137 -4.90 -15.25 -2.60
CA LEU A 137 -4.12 -14.63 -3.66
C LEU A 137 -2.72 -14.23 -3.21
N VAL A 138 -2.59 -13.68 -2.00
CA VAL A 138 -1.34 -13.10 -1.49
C VAL A 138 -0.45 -14.12 -0.79
N LEU A 139 -1.02 -14.91 0.14
CA LEU A 139 -0.25 -15.82 0.99
C LEU A 139 -0.06 -17.19 0.33
N ASP A 140 -1.07 -17.66 -0.44
CA ASP A 140 -1.05 -18.95 -1.09
C ASP A 140 -0.80 -18.89 -2.61
N LEU A 141 -0.44 -17.70 -3.11
CA LEU A 141 -0.10 -17.46 -4.52
C LEU A 141 -1.21 -17.95 -5.49
N GLY A 142 -2.45 -17.64 -5.15
CA GLY A 142 -3.62 -17.94 -5.99
C GLY A 142 -4.19 -19.36 -5.85
N ARG A 143 -3.77 -20.14 -4.84
CA ARG A 143 -4.40 -21.44 -4.54
C ARG A 143 -5.69 -21.21 -3.76
N VAL A 144 -6.78 -21.07 -4.47
CA VAL A 144 -8.11 -20.84 -3.90
C VAL A 144 -8.86 -22.16 -3.80
N PRO A 145 -9.32 -22.56 -2.60
CA PRO A 145 -10.20 -23.74 -2.49
C PRO A 145 -11.53 -23.53 -3.22
N ASP A 146 -12.01 -24.58 -3.92
CA ASP A 146 -13.28 -24.52 -4.68
C ASP A 146 -14.44 -24.03 -3.80
N GLY A 147 -14.56 -24.54 -2.57
CA GLY A 147 -15.63 -24.12 -1.66
C GLY A 147 -15.62 -22.64 -1.28
N LEU A 148 -14.43 -21.99 -1.18
CA LEU A 148 -14.33 -20.55 -1.00
C LEU A 148 -14.75 -19.80 -2.28
N PHE A 149 -14.30 -20.27 -3.43
CA PHE A 149 -14.63 -19.66 -4.71
C PHE A 149 -16.14 -19.76 -5.00
N ASP A 150 -16.75 -20.93 -4.75
CA ASP A 150 -18.19 -21.13 -4.89
C ASP A 150 -19.00 -20.22 -3.96
N ALA A 151 -18.57 -20.06 -2.69
CA ALA A 151 -19.20 -19.13 -1.76
C ALA A 151 -19.09 -17.68 -2.25
N LEU A 152 -17.93 -17.26 -2.78
CA LEU A 152 -17.75 -15.93 -3.35
C LEU A 152 -18.70 -15.67 -4.53
N ARG A 153 -18.91 -16.67 -5.40
CA ARG A 153 -19.81 -16.60 -6.56
C ARG A 153 -21.29 -16.48 -6.19
N VAL A 154 -21.68 -16.82 -4.97
CA VAL A 154 -23.06 -16.58 -4.50
C VAL A 154 -23.33 -15.07 -4.38
N HIS A 155 -22.31 -14.28 -4.08
CA HIS A 155 -22.44 -12.85 -3.79
C HIS A 155 -21.93 -11.94 -4.91
N LEU A 156 -20.92 -12.37 -5.66
CA LEU A 156 -20.28 -11.58 -6.71
C LEU A 156 -20.39 -12.30 -8.07
N PRO A 157 -20.84 -11.62 -9.13
CA PRO A 157 -20.79 -12.15 -10.49
C PRO A 157 -19.34 -12.30 -10.98
N ASP A 158 -19.16 -13.10 -12.01
CA ASP A 158 -17.83 -13.44 -12.54
C ASP A 158 -17.01 -12.21 -12.94
N GLU A 159 -17.66 -11.16 -13.45
CA GLU A 159 -17.01 -9.89 -13.82
C GLU A 159 -16.43 -9.16 -12.60
N GLN A 160 -17.13 -9.14 -11.48
CA GLN A 160 -16.64 -8.55 -10.24
C GLN A 160 -15.52 -9.38 -9.61
N ILE A 161 -15.61 -10.70 -9.68
CA ILE A 161 -14.53 -11.60 -9.21
C ILE A 161 -13.27 -11.42 -10.08
N LEU A 162 -13.42 -11.30 -11.40
CA LEU A 162 -12.29 -10.99 -12.28
C LEU A 162 -11.65 -9.65 -11.93
N GLU A 163 -12.45 -8.61 -11.71
CA GLU A 163 -11.98 -7.29 -11.33
C GLU A 163 -11.27 -7.32 -9.97
N LEU A 164 -11.86 -7.98 -8.97
CA LEU A 164 -11.26 -8.19 -7.65
C LEU A 164 -9.89 -8.88 -7.77
N THR A 165 -9.84 -9.98 -8.54
CA THR A 165 -8.60 -10.74 -8.73
C THR A 165 -7.52 -9.90 -9.38
N TYR A 166 -7.85 -9.20 -10.46
CA TYR A 166 -6.91 -8.38 -11.21
C TYR A 166 -6.35 -7.24 -10.37
N ILE A 167 -7.23 -6.46 -9.72
CA ILE A 167 -6.81 -5.31 -8.91
C ILE A 167 -6.02 -5.77 -7.69
N THR A 168 -6.43 -6.84 -7.01
CA THR A 168 -5.70 -7.41 -5.87
C THR A 168 -4.28 -7.83 -6.26
N THR A 169 -4.12 -8.51 -7.39
CA THR A 169 -2.79 -8.93 -7.86
C THR A 169 -1.94 -7.77 -8.37
N LEU A 170 -2.56 -6.73 -8.94
CA LEU A 170 -1.86 -5.48 -9.30
C LEU A 170 -1.25 -4.81 -8.07
N TYR A 171 -2.00 -4.71 -6.98
CA TYR A 171 -1.50 -4.12 -5.73
C TYR A 171 -0.50 -5.01 -5.00
N LEU A 172 -0.61 -6.34 -5.12
CA LEU A 172 0.45 -7.23 -4.68
C LEU A 172 1.76 -6.97 -5.43
N GLN A 173 1.70 -6.76 -6.75
CA GLN A 173 2.86 -6.35 -7.55
C GLN A 173 3.46 -5.05 -7.01
N HIS A 174 2.66 -4.02 -6.76
CA HIS A 174 3.13 -2.75 -6.20
C HIS A 174 3.75 -2.92 -4.82
N ALA A 175 3.12 -3.71 -3.95
CA ALA A 175 3.65 -3.99 -2.61
C ALA A 175 5.02 -4.68 -2.67
N VAL A 176 5.17 -5.69 -3.54
CA VAL A 176 6.45 -6.40 -3.74
C VAL A 176 7.52 -5.46 -4.29
N MET A 177 7.20 -4.64 -5.28
CA MET A 177 8.15 -3.69 -5.89
C MET A 177 8.55 -2.62 -4.89
N SER A 178 7.62 -2.01 -4.18
CA SER A 178 7.91 -0.97 -3.18
C SER A 178 8.84 -1.48 -2.09
N ARG A 179 8.62 -2.69 -1.58
CA ARG A 179 9.53 -3.30 -0.61
C ARG A 179 10.90 -3.62 -1.20
N ALA A 180 10.93 -4.25 -2.37
CA ALA A 180 12.18 -4.63 -3.03
C ALA A 180 13.07 -3.44 -3.36
N LEU A 181 12.47 -2.33 -3.80
CA LEU A 181 13.15 -1.11 -4.23
C LEU A 181 13.27 -0.07 -3.11
N ARG A 182 12.61 -0.28 -1.98
CA ARG A 182 12.50 0.69 -0.86
C ARG A 182 11.98 2.04 -1.34
N THR A 183 10.91 2.00 -2.11
CA THR A 183 10.19 3.20 -2.54
C THR A 183 8.97 3.40 -1.64
N GLU A 184 8.63 4.65 -1.38
CA GLU A 184 7.42 5.10 -0.69
C GLU A 184 7.25 4.62 0.75
N PHE A 185 7.21 5.58 1.62
CA PHE A 185 6.66 5.49 2.96
C PHE A 185 5.74 6.68 3.16
N ASP A 186 4.61 6.46 3.81
CA ASP A 186 3.74 7.56 4.20
C ASP A 186 4.43 8.44 5.24
N ASP A 187 4.27 9.75 5.08
CA ASP A 187 4.72 10.76 6.02
C ASP A 187 3.58 11.28 6.92
N ARG A 188 2.37 10.71 6.77
CA ARG A 188 1.19 11.05 7.58
C ARG A 188 1.09 10.13 8.79
N ASP A 189 0.71 10.73 9.92
CA ASP A 189 0.27 9.97 11.08
C ASP A 189 -1.05 9.27 10.77
N GLU A 190 -1.04 7.96 10.88
CA GLU A 190 -2.21 7.12 10.70
C GLU A 190 -2.70 6.60 12.06
N PRO A 191 -4.01 6.65 12.35
CA PRO A 191 -4.55 6.11 13.60
C PRO A 191 -4.51 4.58 13.66
N VAL A 192 -4.35 3.91 12.52
CA VAL A 192 -4.20 2.46 12.43
C VAL A 192 -2.72 2.09 12.51
N VAL A 193 -2.40 1.06 13.30
CA VAL A 193 -1.03 0.53 13.39
C VAL A 193 -0.62 -0.04 12.04
N GLU A 194 0.41 0.55 11.45
CA GLU A 194 0.89 0.14 10.14
C GLU A 194 1.90 -1.00 10.21
N VAL A 195 2.07 -1.68 9.07
CA VAL A 195 3.05 -2.76 8.96
C VAL A 195 4.46 -2.21 9.05
N VAL A 196 5.24 -2.69 10.00
CA VAL A 196 6.66 -2.36 10.07
C VAL A 196 7.41 -3.16 9.01
N VAL A 197 8.08 -2.47 8.10
CA VAL A 197 8.93 -3.10 7.08
C VAL A 197 10.35 -3.17 7.62
N ASP A 198 10.86 -4.39 7.85
CA ASP A 198 12.23 -4.60 8.34
C ASP A 198 13.27 -3.94 7.41
N GLY A 199 14.17 -3.15 7.99
CA GLY A 199 15.24 -2.46 7.28
C GLY A 199 14.88 -1.09 6.71
N ALA A 200 13.70 -0.55 6.98
CA ALA A 200 13.42 0.86 6.79
C ALA A 200 13.92 1.63 8.02
N ASP A 201 14.93 2.44 7.86
CA ASP A 201 15.31 3.41 8.89
C ASP A 201 14.16 4.41 9.05
N ASN A 202 13.38 4.23 10.11
CA ASN A 202 12.31 5.12 10.49
C ASN A 202 12.95 6.40 11.10
N THR A 203 13.53 7.24 10.25
CA THR A 203 14.22 8.47 10.67
C THR A 203 13.26 9.61 11.02
N GLY A 204 11.96 9.35 11.14
CA GLY A 204 10.94 10.36 11.43
C GLY A 204 10.32 10.35 12.83
N ALA A 205 10.44 9.27 13.62
CA ALA A 205 9.89 9.24 14.98
C ALA A 205 11.02 9.27 16.01
N GLY A 206 11.17 10.41 16.69
CA GLY A 206 12.09 10.57 17.82
C GLY A 206 11.87 9.47 18.86
N ARG A 207 12.83 8.58 19.03
CA ARG A 207 12.88 7.64 20.15
C ARG A 207 12.87 8.43 21.46
N PRO A 208 11.95 8.20 22.41
CA PRO A 208 12.08 8.74 23.74
C PRO A 208 13.37 8.19 24.34
N GLY A 209 14.24 9.10 24.77
CA GLY A 209 15.59 8.83 25.21
C GLY A 209 15.66 7.71 26.25
N HIS A 210 16.37 6.67 25.90
CA HIS A 210 16.79 5.63 26.84
C HIS A 210 17.79 6.26 27.82
N ARG A 211 17.33 6.63 29.02
CA ARG A 211 18.23 7.04 30.13
C ARG A 211 19.10 5.84 30.51
N PRO A 212 20.43 5.97 30.51
CA PRO A 212 21.30 4.91 30.99
C PRO A 212 21.05 4.70 32.50
N ARG A 213 20.83 3.45 32.90
CA ARG A 213 20.76 3.07 34.30
C ARG A 213 22.14 3.33 34.97
N PRO A 214 22.20 3.90 36.18
CA PRO A 214 23.45 4.04 36.89
C PRO A 214 24.05 2.68 37.24
N ARG A 215 25.34 2.49 36.92
CA ARG A 215 26.14 1.36 37.35
C ARG A 215 26.23 1.33 38.86
N THR A 216 25.64 0.33 39.49
CA THR A 216 25.90 0.02 40.90
C THR A 216 27.30 -0.54 41.05
N GLY A 217 28.17 0.19 41.66
CA GLY A 217 29.53 -0.26 41.99
C GLY A 217 29.49 -1.38 43.03
N HIS A 218 30.31 -2.43 42.81
CA HIS A 218 30.65 -3.43 43.78
C HIS A 218 31.87 -2.91 44.55
N PRO A 219 31.92 -3.02 45.91
CA PRO A 219 33.09 -2.67 46.68
C PRO A 219 34.18 -3.79 46.61
N PRO A 220 35.45 -3.41 46.79
CA PRO A 220 36.56 -4.39 46.70
C PRO A 220 36.71 -5.21 47.97
N ARG A 221 37.12 -6.46 47.79
CA ARG A 221 37.82 -7.27 48.79
C ARG A 221 39.23 -7.58 48.32
#